data_04a3235446f5179f268feee158c385b4
#
_entry.id   04a3235446f5179f268feee158c385b4
#
_cell.length_a   1.000
_cell.length_b   1.000
_cell.length_c   1.000
_cell.angle_alpha   90.00
_cell.angle_beta   90.00
_cell.angle_gamma   90.00
#
_symmetry.space_group_name_H-M   'P 1'
#
loop_
_entity.id
_entity.type
_entity.pdbx_description
1 polymer ?
#
loop_
_entity_poly.entity_id
_entity_poly.type
_entity_poly.pdbx_seq_one_letter_code
_entity_poly.pdbx_strand_id
1 'polypeptide(L)'
;RVGFVELWVRDLEKSLEFYQGLLGFRLEHREKKAAYLRGYEELEWSLKLTEAPFPAVRTLGFKVDSEEGVRALQDLAAKEGWPHRLEADWGRPEVLKVQDPFGYPLAFYFKAEKLPRVLQRYHEHRGPGILRIDPLNVFPPAVGEATRFYQEVFGFRLTEYTEDDEGRLWASWLHRKGNVHDIAFTNGEGPRLHHFAYWLPDPLAVLKAADILAGAMRTDQIERGPGRHGISNAMFLYLKDPDGHRIELYTSDYLTVDPDLPPVRWSLNDPRRQTLWGHRTPKSWFLEGSVLLDLEENPVPTRPSVLQGLPEHVT
;
A
#
# COMPACT_ATOMS: atom_id res chain seq x y z
N ARG A 1 9.41 7.60 -2.26
CA ARG A 1 8.00 7.51 -1.85
C ARG A 1 7.25 6.44 -2.63
N VAL A 2 6.15 5.93 -2.10
CA VAL A 2 5.22 5.13 -2.91
C VAL A 2 4.78 5.94 -4.13
N GLY A 3 4.81 5.32 -5.28
CA GLY A 3 4.47 5.94 -6.54
C GLY A 3 3.23 5.34 -7.21
N PHE A 4 3.11 4.01 -7.16
CA PHE A 4 1.96 3.33 -7.73
C PHE A 4 1.84 1.87 -7.27
N VAL A 5 0.66 1.30 -7.50
CA VAL A 5 0.40 -0.14 -7.42
C VAL A 5 -0.20 -0.60 -8.75
N GLU A 6 0.23 -1.77 -9.24
CA GLU A 6 -0.40 -2.44 -10.37
C GLU A 6 -1.10 -3.72 -9.89
N LEU A 7 -2.41 -3.77 -10.09
CA LEU A 7 -3.26 -4.90 -9.73
C LEU A 7 -3.74 -5.64 -10.98
N TRP A 8 -3.70 -6.96 -10.94
CA TRP A 8 -4.47 -7.79 -11.83
C TRP A 8 -5.88 -7.97 -11.28
N VAL A 9 -6.87 -7.77 -12.12
CA VAL A 9 -8.31 -7.85 -11.81
C VAL A 9 -9.01 -8.77 -12.80
N ARG A 10 -10.03 -9.51 -12.37
CA ARG A 10 -10.76 -10.42 -13.26
C ARG A 10 -11.66 -9.72 -14.26
N ASP A 11 -12.19 -8.57 -13.87
CA ASP A 11 -13.18 -7.80 -14.62
C ASP A 11 -12.86 -6.31 -14.48
N LEU A 12 -12.30 -5.72 -15.56
CA LEU A 12 -11.86 -4.33 -15.53
C LEU A 12 -13.04 -3.36 -15.33
N GLU A 13 -14.23 -3.67 -15.88
CA GLU A 13 -15.40 -2.79 -15.75
C GLU A 13 -15.92 -2.76 -14.32
N LYS A 14 -16.01 -3.92 -13.65
CA LYS A 14 -16.41 -3.96 -12.24
C LYS A 14 -15.41 -3.25 -11.34
N SER A 15 -14.12 -3.38 -11.64
CA SER A 15 -13.08 -2.66 -10.92
C SER A 15 -13.17 -1.16 -11.14
N LEU A 16 -13.44 -0.71 -12.37
CA LEU A 16 -13.68 0.70 -12.68
C LEU A 16 -14.94 1.23 -12.01
N GLU A 17 -16.04 0.45 -11.95
CA GLU A 17 -17.23 0.82 -11.18
C GLU A 17 -16.87 1.09 -9.71
N PHE A 18 -16.03 0.25 -9.10
CA PHE A 18 -15.59 0.43 -7.73
C PHE A 18 -14.64 1.63 -7.57
N TYR A 19 -13.50 1.62 -8.27
CA TYR A 19 -12.47 2.64 -8.07
C TYR A 19 -12.87 4.01 -8.62
N GLN A 20 -13.39 4.10 -9.84
CA GLN A 20 -13.80 5.35 -10.46
C GLN A 20 -15.23 5.74 -10.03
N GLY A 21 -16.17 4.79 -10.10
CA GLY A 21 -17.59 5.05 -9.87
C GLY A 21 -17.91 5.37 -8.41
N LEU A 22 -17.48 4.53 -7.47
CA LEU A 22 -17.78 4.69 -6.05
C LEU A 22 -16.73 5.53 -5.34
N LEU A 23 -15.44 5.18 -5.47
CA LEU A 23 -14.38 5.85 -4.75
C LEU A 23 -13.93 7.16 -5.40
N GLY A 24 -14.31 7.42 -6.66
CA GLY A 24 -14.07 8.68 -7.32
C GLY A 24 -12.63 8.91 -7.80
N PHE A 25 -11.87 7.85 -8.01
CA PHE A 25 -10.56 7.96 -8.68
C PHE A 25 -10.69 8.59 -10.05
N ARG A 26 -9.71 9.36 -10.45
CA ARG A 26 -9.65 9.95 -11.77
C ARG A 26 -9.03 8.97 -12.77
N LEU A 27 -9.80 8.55 -13.78
CA LEU A 27 -9.28 7.77 -14.90
C LEU A 27 -8.55 8.71 -15.86
N GLU A 28 -7.26 8.47 -16.10
CA GLU A 28 -6.43 9.31 -16.98
C GLU A 28 -6.15 8.66 -18.33
N HIS A 29 -6.02 7.33 -18.36
CA HIS A 29 -5.78 6.59 -19.60
C HIS A 29 -6.44 5.22 -19.52
N ARG A 30 -6.87 4.72 -20.67
CA ARG A 30 -7.45 3.39 -20.79
C ARG A 30 -6.97 2.72 -22.07
N GLU A 31 -6.59 1.47 -21.90
CA GLU A 31 -6.29 0.51 -22.95
C GLU A 31 -7.37 -0.57 -22.98
N LYS A 32 -7.29 -1.50 -23.94
CA LYS A 32 -8.28 -2.59 -24.06
C LYS A 32 -8.41 -3.41 -22.78
N LYS A 33 -7.29 -3.66 -22.08
CA LYS A 33 -7.23 -4.51 -20.89
C LYS A 33 -6.60 -3.83 -19.68
N ALA A 34 -6.35 -2.52 -19.73
CA ALA A 34 -5.76 -1.80 -18.63
C ALA A 34 -6.38 -0.41 -18.45
N ALA A 35 -6.37 0.07 -17.21
CA ALA A 35 -6.80 1.42 -16.84
C ALA A 35 -5.81 2.03 -15.85
N TYR A 36 -5.54 3.33 -16.01
CA TYR A 36 -4.58 4.10 -15.23
C TYR A 36 -5.32 5.21 -14.49
N LEU A 37 -5.31 5.12 -13.16
CA LEU A 37 -6.07 6.00 -12.28
C LEU A 37 -5.16 6.76 -11.31
N ARG A 38 -5.66 7.86 -10.78
CA ARG A 38 -4.99 8.63 -9.72
C ARG A 38 -5.97 9.34 -8.78
N GLY A 39 -5.43 9.81 -7.65
CA GLY A 39 -6.09 10.79 -6.80
C GLY A 39 -5.91 12.24 -7.29
N TYR A 40 -6.60 13.18 -6.66
CA TYR A 40 -6.66 14.58 -7.12
C TYR A 40 -5.42 15.42 -6.83
N GLU A 41 -4.57 15.01 -5.90
CA GLU A 41 -3.29 15.67 -5.60
C GLU A 41 -2.16 15.22 -6.54
N GLU A 42 -2.30 14.06 -7.14
CA GLU A 42 -1.24 13.42 -7.92
C GLU A 42 -1.08 14.03 -9.32
N LEU A 43 0.16 14.11 -9.77
CA LEU A 43 0.53 14.57 -11.12
C LEU A 43 0.95 13.42 -12.04
N GLU A 44 0.73 12.19 -11.61
CA GLU A 44 1.05 10.94 -12.29
C GLU A 44 -0.02 9.92 -11.89
N TRP A 45 -0.25 8.90 -12.70
CA TRP A 45 -1.12 7.81 -12.28
C TRP A 45 -0.47 7.02 -11.11
N SER A 46 -1.29 6.48 -10.24
CA SER A 46 -0.84 5.77 -9.05
C SER A 46 -1.50 4.41 -8.84
N LEU A 47 -2.54 4.11 -9.61
CA LEU A 47 -3.19 2.81 -9.64
C LEU A 47 -3.33 2.36 -11.08
N LYS A 48 -2.78 1.18 -11.40
CA LYS A 48 -3.01 0.50 -12.67
C LYS A 48 -3.81 -0.76 -12.42
N LEU A 49 -4.91 -0.90 -13.13
CA LEU A 49 -5.74 -2.09 -13.15
C LEU A 49 -5.52 -2.80 -14.49
N THR A 50 -5.15 -4.07 -14.47
CA THR A 50 -4.93 -4.88 -15.66
C THR A 50 -5.84 -6.10 -15.63
N GLU A 51 -6.69 -6.28 -16.64
CA GLU A 51 -7.56 -7.45 -16.72
C GLU A 51 -6.76 -8.72 -16.96
N ALA A 52 -6.93 -9.71 -16.08
CA ALA A 52 -6.17 -10.95 -16.07
C ALA A 52 -7.02 -12.13 -15.57
N PRO A 53 -6.58 -13.39 -15.77
CA PRO A 53 -7.36 -14.58 -15.42
C PRO A 53 -7.63 -14.74 -13.91
N PHE A 54 -6.79 -14.16 -13.06
CA PHE A 54 -6.92 -14.23 -11.59
C PHE A 54 -6.39 -12.94 -10.95
N PRO A 55 -6.87 -12.59 -9.74
CA PRO A 55 -6.43 -11.39 -9.06
C PRO A 55 -5.04 -11.58 -8.44
N ALA A 56 -4.17 -10.58 -8.64
CA ALA A 56 -2.83 -10.56 -8.09
C ALA A 56 -2.27 -9.13 -8.06
N VAL A 57 -1.14 -8.96 -7.40
CA VAL A 57 -0.34 -7.73 -7.44
C VAL A 57 0.86 -7.95 -8.34
N ARG A 58 0.93 -7.19 -9.42
CA ARG A 58 2.05 -7.28 -10.37
C ARG A 58 3.21 -6.38 -9.98
N THR A 59 2.94 -5.24 -9.31
CA THR A 59 3.99 -4.28 -9.01
C THR A 59 3.65 -3.41 -7.80
N LEU A 60 4.66 -3.18 -6.97
CA LEU A 60 4.69 -2.16 -5.90
C LEU A 60 5.73 -1.11 -6.31
N GLY A 61 5.28 0.06 -6.76
CA GLY A 61 6.13 1.07 -7.39
C GLY A 61 6.58 2.17 -6.42
N PHE A 62 7.87 2.50 -6.48
CA PHE A 62 8.49 3.58 -5.71
C PHE A 62 9.12 4.61 -6.62
N LYS A 63 8.80 5.87 -6.39
CA LYS A 63 9.49 6.98 -7.04
C LYS A 63 10.74 7.33 -6.26
N VAL A 64 11.88 7.32 -6.94
CA VAL A 64 13.20 7.71 -6.40
C VAL A 64 13.50 9.18 -6.70
N ASP A 65 14.62 9.68 -6.18
CA ASP A 65 14.96 11.10 -6.22
C ASP A 65 15.61 11.54 -7.53
N SER A 66 16.21 10.59 -8.27
CA SER A 66 16.94 10.90 -9.51
C SER A 66 17.06 9.68 -10.44
N GLU A 67 17.52 9.92 -11.68
CA GLU A 67 17.87 8.84 -12.62
C GLU A 67 19.10 8.06 -12.15
N GLU A 68 20.04 8.73 -11.50
CA GLU A 68 21.19 8.09 -10.85
C GLU A 68 20.73 7.11 -9.77
N GLY A 69 19.66 7.44 -9.04
CA GLY A 69 19.05 6.54 -8.06
C GLY A 69 18.48 5.27 -8.71
N VAL A 70 17.85 5.37 -9.89
CA VAL A 70 17.40 4.20 -10.64
C VAL A 70 18.56 3.33 -11.08
N ARG A 71 19.63 3.95 -11.63
CA ARG A 71 20.85 3.23 -12.05
C ARG A 71 21.54 2.53 -10.88
N ALA A 72 21.68 3.22 -9.76
CA ALA A 72 22.30 2.64 -8.56
C ALA A 72 21.53 1.41 -8.05
N LEU A 73 20.19 1.43 -8.10
CA LEU A 73 19.36 0.29 -7.74
C LEU A 73 19.47 -0.84 -8.77
N GLN A 74 19.63 -0.54 -10.05
CA GLN A 74 19.88 -1.54 -11.09
C GLN A 74 21.23 -2.22 -10.89
N ASP A 75 22.29 -1.45 -10.63
CA ASP A 75 23.63 -1.98 -10.35
C ASP A 75 23.64 -2.84 -9.08
N LEU A 76 22.90 -2.41 -8.06
CA LEU A 76 22.73 -3.20 -6.84
C LEU A 76 22.03 -4.52 -7.13
N ALA A 77 20.91 -4.50 -7.85
CA ALA A 77 20.17 -5.72 -8.21
C ALA A 77 21.04 -6.68 -9.03
N ALA A 78 21.82 -6.17 -9.97
CA ALA A 78 22.76 -6.97 -10.76
C ALA A 78 23.87 -7.57 -9.89
N LYS A 79 24.47 -6.78 -9.00
CA LYS A 79 25.52 -7.22 -8.07
C LYS A 79 25.05 -8.32 -7.11
N GLU A 80 23.85 -8.16 -6.57
CA GLU A 80 23.25 -9.10 -5.62
C GLU A 80 22.55 -10.29 -6.30
N GLY A 81 22.51 -10.29 -7.65
CA GLY A 81 21.87 -11.37 -8.43
C GLY A 81 20.35 -11.38 -8.33
N TRP A 82 19.70 -10.27 -8.00
CA TRP A 82 18.25 -10.19 -7.96
C TRP A 82 17.67 -10.14 -9.37
N PRO A 83 16.58 -10.87 -9.65
CA PRO A 83 15.88 -10.72 -10.92
C PRO A 83 15.47 -9.27 -11.15
N HIS A 84 15.84 -8.69 -12.29
CA HIS A 84 15.52 -7.32 -12.62
C HIS A 84 15.46 -7.09 -14.14
N ARG A 85 14.70 -6.07 -14.55
CA ARG A 85 14.63 -5.61 -15.95
C ARG A 85 14.12 -4.18 -16.03
N LEU A 86 14.47 -3.48 -17.10
CA LEU A 86 13.90 -2.18 -17.44
C LEU A 86 12.69 -2.37 -18.34
N GLU A 87 11.61 -1.67 -18.03
CA GLU A 87 10.38 -1.63 -18.83
C GLU A 87 9.93 -0.19 -19.02
N ALA A 88 9.14 0.06 -20.05
CA ALA A 88 8.36 1.30 -20.20
C ALA A 88 6.90 1.02 -19.85
N ASP A 89 6.20 2.03 -19.34
CA ASP A 89 4.75 1.99 -19.13
C ASP A 89 4.15 3.34 -19.56
N TRP A 90 2.85 3.42 -19.69
CA TRP A 90 2.21 4.67 -20.10
C TRP A 90 2.62 5.82 -19.17
N GLY A 91 3.14 6.90 -19.78
CA GLY A 91 3.66 8.06 -19.07
C GLY A 91 4.95 7.83 -18.25
N ARG A 92 5.54 6.63 -18.27
CA ARG A 92 6.83 6.30 -17.63
C ARG A 92 7.77 5.62 -18.61
N PRO A 93 8.73 6.36 -19.18
CA PRO A 93 9.63 5.84 -20.22
C PRO A 93 10.61 4.78 -19.70
N GLU A 94 10.90 4.79 -18.40
CA GLU A 94 11.86 3.90 -17.77
C GLU A 94 11.40 3.54 -16.35
N VAL A 95 11.16 2.26 -16.12
CA VAL A 95 10.79 1.68 -14.83
C VAL A 95 11.67 0.45 -14.60
N LEU A 96 12.50 0.48 -13.58
CA LEU A 96 13.29 -0.67 -13.14
C LEU A 96 12.38 -1.60 -12.31
N LYS A 97 12.08 -2.78 -12.83
CA LYS A 97 11.40 -3.86 -12.10
C LYS A 97 12.45 -4.72 -11.41
N VAL A 98 12.20 -5.06 -10.16
CA VAL A 98 13.11 -5.86 -9.32
C VAL A 98 12.29 -6.84 -8.48
N GLN A 99 12.69 -8.10 -8.45
CA GLN A 99 12.23 -9.03 -7.41
C GLN A 99 13.20 -8.96 -6.24
N ASP A 100 12.75 -8.44 -5.11
CA ASP A 100 13.63 -8.38 -3.93
C ASP A 100 13.85 -9.75 -3.27
N PRO A 101 14.79 -9.91 -2.32
CA PRO A 101 15.06 -11.20 -1.68
C PRO A 101 13.89 -11.81 -0.89
N PHE A 102 12.88 -11.00 -0.57
CA PHE A 102 11.67 -11.45 0.12
C PHE A 102 10.55 -11.87 -0.84
N GLY A 103 10.74 -11.66 -2.16
CA GLY A 103 9.77 -11.98 -3.18
C GLY A 103 8.80 -10.85 -3.53
N TYR A 104 9.05 -9.61 -3.10
CA TYR A 104 8.22 -8.47 -3.47
C TYR A 104 8.55 -7.97 -4.87
N PRO A 105 7.56 -7.79 -5.77
CA PRO A 105 7.73 -7.25 -7.11
C PRO A 105 7.84 -5.72 -7.04
N LEU A 106 9.02 -5.21 -6.72
CA LEU A 106 9.28 -3.80 -6.61
C LEU A 106 9.47 -3.16 -7.99
N ALA A 107 9.13 -1.89 -8.10
CA ALA A 107 9.50 -1.06 -9.24
C ALA A 107 10.05 0.27 -8.77
N PHE A 108 11.10 0.75 -9.44
CA PHE A 108 11.73 2.03 -9.16
C PHE A 108 11.75 2.89 -10.42
N TYR A 109 11.35 4.16 -10.30
CA TYR A 109 11.35 5.10 -11.40
C TYR A 109 11.60 6.52 -10.92
N PHE A 110 12.08 7.37 -11.81
CA PHE A 110 12.23 8.81 -11.56
C PHE A 110 11.36 9.62 -12.52
N LYS A 111 11.54 9.41 -13.83
CA LYS A 111 10.79 10.15 -14.86
C LYS A 111 9.35 9.64 -14.96
N ALA A 112 8.42 10.59 -14.99
CA ALA A 112 7.03 10.33 -15.36
C ALA A 112 6.47 11.58 -16.03
N GLU A 113 5.64 11.38 -17.04
CA GLU A 113 4.85 12.43 -17.66
C GLU A 113 3.95 13.09 -16.61
N LYS A 114 3.91 14.43 -16.61
CA LYS A 114 3.12 15.18 -15.66
C LYS A 114 1.73 15.45 -16.21
N LEU A 115 0.75 14.89 -15.52
CA LEU A 115 -0.66 15.14 -15.80
C LEU A 115 -1.09 16.50 -15.24
N PRO A 116 -2.15 17.10 -15.79
CA PRO A 116 -2.64 18.40 -15.33
C PRO A 116 -2.99 18.40 -13.85
N ARG A 117 -2.61 19.47 -13.15
CA ARG A 117 -2.99 19.66 -11.74
C ARG A 117 -4.50 19.89 -11.61
N VAL A 118 -5.15 19.08 -10.80
CA VAL A 118 -6.60 19.11 -10.60
C VAL A 118 -7.03 19.31 -9.14
N LEU A 119 -6.07 19.41 -8.22
CA LEU A 119 -6.34 19.54 -6.78
C LEU A 119 -7.32 20.69 -6.46
N GLN A 120 -7.17 21.85 -7.10
CA GLN A 120 -8.04 23.01 -6.89
C GLN A 120 -9.31 23.01 -7.77
N ARG A 121 -9.52 21.99 -8.61
CA ARG A 121 -10.72 21.85 -9.43
C ARG A 121 -11.81 21.08 -8.68
N TYR A 122 -12.26 21.63 -7.55
CA TYR A 122 -13.22 20.96 -6.64
C TYR A 122 -14.53 20.53 -7.34
N HIS A 123 -14.94 21.22 -8.39
CA HIS A 123 -16.11 20.85 -9.21
C HIS A 123 -15.92 19.53 -10.00
N GLU A 124 -14.68 19.07 -10.17
CA GLU A 124 -14.35 17.79 -10.82
C GLU A 124 -14.22 16.66 -9.80
N HIS A 125 -14.08 16.94 -8.48
CA HIS A 125 -13.91 15.93 -7.46
C HIS A 125 -15.17 15.06 -7.31
N ARG A 126 -14.96 13.75 -7.18
CA ARG A 126 -16.02 12.75 -7.01
C ARG A 126 -15.70 11.87 -5.80
N GLY A 127 -16.69 11.07 -5.37
CA GLY A 127 -16.53 10.17 -4.24
C GLY A 127 -16.16 10.89 -2.95
N PRO A 128 -15.32 10.30 -2.11
CA PRO A 128 -14.81 10.92 -0.87
C PRO A 128 -13.67 11.93 -1.11
N GLY A 129 -13.21 12.12 -2.35
CA GLY A 129 -12.15 13.07 -2.67
C GLY A 129 -10.74 12.51 -2.42
N ILE A 130 -10.44 11.36 -2.97
CA ILE A 130 -9.14 10.68 -2.84
C ILE A 130 -8.00 11.59 -3.34
N LEU A 131 -6.96 11.77 -2.52
CA LEU A 131 -5.86 12.70 -2.83
C LEU A 131 -4.65 12.03 -3.46
N ARG A 132 -4.02 11.07 -2.78
CA ARG A 132 -2.78 10.43 -3.24
C ARG A 132 -2.60 9.03 -2.67
N ILE A 133 -1.83 8.20 -3.38
CA ILE A 133 -1.39 6.91 -2.85
C ILE A 133 -0.39 7.10 -1.72
N ASP A 134 -0.61 6.40 -0.61
CA ASP A 134 0.25 6.40 0.58
C ASP A 134 -0.44 5.64 1.71
N PRO A 135 0.17 4.69 2.37
CA PRO A 135 1.36 3.88 2.09
C PRO A 135 1.05 2.48 1.52
N LEU A 136 2.01 1.56 1.66
CA LEU A 136 1.85 0.12 1.46
C LEU A 136 2.00 -0.63 2.78
N ASN A 137 1.29 -1.73 2.95
CA ASN A 137 1.54 -2.71 4.02
C ASN A 137 1.65 -4.11 3.39
N VAL A 138 2.65 -4.86 3.80
CA VAL A 138 2.93 -6.20 3.28
C VAL A 138 3.15 -7.21 4.40
N PHE A 139 2.92 -8.48 4.10
CA PHE A 139 3.23 -9.59 5.00
C PHE A 139 4.57 -10.23 4.62
N PRO A 140 5.67 -9.97 5.33
CA PRO A 140 6.86 -10.80 5.26
C PRO A 140 6.73 -11.97 6.25
N PRO A 141 7.26 -13.16 5.93
CA PRO A 141 7.34 -14.26 6.90
C PRO A 141 8.18 -13.91 8.14
N ALA A 142 9.17 -13.05 8.00
CA ALA A 142 10.09 -12.61 9.05
C ALA A 142 10.21 -11.08 9.07
N VAL A 143 9.40 -10.41 9.89
CA VAL A 143 9.34 -8.94 9.99
C VAL A 143 10.68 -8.33 10.33
N GLY A 144 11.41 -8.89 11.31
CA GLY A 144 12.71 -8.36 11.76
C GLY A 144 13.77 -8.36 10.66
N GLU A 145 13.80 -9.41 9.83
CA GLU A 145 14.73 -9.50 8.69
C GLU A 145 14.40 -8.48 7.59
N ALA A 146 13.13 -8.42 7.21
CA ALA A 146 12.67 -7.46 6.22
C ALA A 146 12.90 -6.01 6.67
N THR A 147 12.58 -5.69 7.93
CA THR A 147 12.81 -4.36 8.51
C THR A 147 14.29 -3.96 8.41
N ARG A 148 15.19 -4.82 8.87
CA ARG A 148 16.65 -4.56 8.84
C ARG A 148 17.13 -4.37 7.41
N PHE A 149 16.75 -5.26 6.49
CA PHE A 149 17.12 -5.18 5.08
C PHE A 149 16.69 -3.85 4.44
N TYR A 150 15.42 -3.43 4.64
CA TYR A 150 14.93 -2.18 4.06
C TYR A 150 15.60 -0.94 4.68
N GLN A 151 16.01 -0.99 5.94
CA GLN A 151 16.81 0.06 6.56
C GLN A 151 18.24 0.13 5.99
N GLU A 152 18.92 -1.01 5.92
CA GLU A 152 20.33 -1.07 5.51
C GLU A 152 20.53 -0.90 4.01
N VAL A 153 19.64 -1.49 3.19
CA VAL A 153 19.79 -1.52 1.73
C VAL A 153 19.09 -0.35 1.05
N PHE A 154 17.84 -0.09 1.42
CA PHE A 154 17.05 0.99 0.81
C PHE A 154 17.03 2.28 1.62
N GLY A 155 17.71 2.32 2.78
CA GLY A 155 17.84 3.50 3.62
C GLY A 155 16.54 4.02 4.20
N PHE A 156 15.56 3.13 4.45
CA PHE A 156 14.36 3.50 5.17
C PHE A 156 14.66 3.78 6.64
N ARG A 157 13.87 4.66 7.25
CA ARG A 157 13.92 4.95 8.68
C ARG A 157 12.72 4.31 9.37
N LEU A 158 12.96 3.70 10.54
CA LEU A 158 11.91 3.14 11.38
C LEU A 158 11.20 4.26 12.14
N THR A 159 9.88 4.33 12.05
CA THR A 159 9.05 5.34 12.73
C THR A 159 8.34 4.75 13.93
N GLU A 160 7.70 3.60 13.72
CA GLU A 160 6.98 2.86 14.75
C GLU A 160 7.23 1.38 14.60
N TYR A 161 7.10 0.64 15.70
CA TYR A 161 7.17 -0.82 15.67
C TYR A 161 6.31 -1.44 16.78
N THR A 162 5.88 -2.66 16.54
CA THR A 162 5.22 -3.51 17.53
C THR A 162 6.11 -4.69 17.83
N GLU A 163 6.31 -5.00 19.10
CA GLU A 163 7.04 -6.19 19.54
C GLU A 163 6.24 -6.97 20.58
N ASP A 164 6.51 -8.26 20.66
CA ASP A 164 6.00 -9.13 21.72
C ASP A 164 6.82 -9.00 23.03
N ASP A 165 6.46 -9.78 24.03
CA ASP A 165 7.11 -9.73 25.34
C ASP A 165 8.56 -10.26 25.33
N GLU A 166 8.95 -11.00 24.28
CA GLU A 166 10.32 -11.45 24.03
C GLU A 166 11.15 -10.47 23.18
N GLY A 167 10.58 -9.32 22.80
CA GLY A 167 11.24 -8.30 21.99
C GLY A 167 11.33 -8.64 20.50
N ARG A 168 10.55 -9.62 20.02
CA ARG A 168 10.51 -9.97 18.59
C ARG A 168 9.56 -9.05 17.84
N LEU A 169 9.99 -8.52 16.70
CA LEU A 169 9.18 -7.61 15.91
C LEU A 169 7.98 -8.33 15.29
N TRP A 170 6.78 -7.89 15.68
CA TRP A 170 5.51 -8.29 15.08
C TRP A 170 5.14 -7.43 13.86
N ALA A 171 5.43 -6.14 13.92
CA ALA A 171 5.19 -5.20 12.83
C ALA A 171 6.14 -4.01 12.90
N SER A 172 6.39 -3.36 11.76
CA SER A 172 7.23 -2.16 11.66
C SER A 172 6.72 -1.21 10.58
N TRP A 173 6.88 0.09 10.80
CA TRP A 173 6.50 1.17 9.88
C TRP A 173 7.74 1.93 9.50
N LEU A 174 8.01 2.03 8.19
CA LEU A 174 9.25 2.60 7.67
C LEU A 174 8.96 3.69 6.64
N HIS A 175 9.73 4.76 6.70
CA HIS A 175 9.55 5.92 5.84
C HIS A 175 10.86 6.41 5.18
N ARG A 176 10.70 7.13 4.07
CA ARG A 176 11.74 7.93 3.41
C ARG A 176 11.33 9.40 3.30
N LYS A 177 10.04 9.70 3.33
CA LYS A 177 9.48 11.06 3.35
C LYS A 177 8.98 11.43 4.75
N GLY A 178 8.55 12.66 4.96
CA GLY A 178 8.18 13.19 6.26
C GLY A 178 6.83 12.76 6.85
N ASN A 179 6.27 11.61 6.45
CA ASN A 179 5.08 10.99 7.06
C ASN A 179 5.48 9.77 7.90
N VAL A 180 4.49 9.11 8.51
CA VAL A 180 4.75 7.97 9.39
C VAL A 180 5.40 6.81 8.64
N HIS A 181 4.93 6.46 7.44
CA HIS A 181 5.52 5.37 6.68
C HIS A 181 5.22 5.46 5.17
N ASP A 182 6.12 4.90 4.38
CA ASP A 182 5.92 4.56 2.99
C ASP A 182 5.57 3.08 2.85
N ILE A 183 6.19 2.23 3.69
CA ILE A 183 5.92 0.80 3.73
C ILE A 183 5.85 0.32 5.18
N ALA A 184 4.91 -0.58 5.46
CA ALA A 184 4.84 -1.30 6.72
C ALA A 184 4.97 -2.80 6.49
N PHE A 185 5.60 -3.47 7.46
CA PHE A 185 5.69 -4.92 7.55
C PHE A 185 4.83 -5.39 8.70
N THR A 186 3.88 -6.28 8.43
CA THR A 186 3.03 -6.90 9.45
C THR A 186 3.25 -8.41 9.44
N ASN A 187 3.36 -9.01 10.62
CA ASN A 187 3.53 -10.46 10.74
C ASN A 187 2.37 -11.22 10.10
N GLY A 188 2.69 -12.17 9.23
CA GLY A 188 1.70 -12.97 8.50
C GLY A 188 2.36 -13.96 7.54
N GLU A 189 1.55 -14.85 6.98
CA GLU A 189 1.99 -15.71 5.88
C GLU A 189 2.27 -14.85 4.65
N GLY A 190 3.48 -14.97 4.13
CA GLY A 190 3.92 -14.13 3.02
C GLY A 190 5.02 -14.72 2.14
N PRO A 191 5.49 -13.99 1.13
CA PRO A 191 5.17 -12.59 0.86
C PRO A 191 3.75 -12.40 0.26
N ARG A 192 3.01 -11.40 0.75
CA ARG A 192 1.71 -10.96 0.23
C ARG A 192 1.58 -9.45 0.40
N LEU A 193 0.76 -8.80 -0.43
CA LEU A 193 0.31 -7.44 -0.14
C LEU A 193 -0.85 -7.52 0.86
N HIS A 194 -0.67 -6.90 2.04
CA HIS A 194 -1.76 -6.76 3.01
C HIS A 194 -2.77 -5.71 2.53
N HIS A 195 -2.31 -4.49 2.26
CA HIS A 195 -3.10 -3.43 1.65
C HIS A 195 -2.21 -2.37 1.00
N PHE A 196 -2.81 -1.59 0.15
CA PHE A 196 -2.31 -0.27 -0.27
C PHE A 196 -3.31 0.78 0.19
N ALA A 197 -2.84 2.02 0.38
CA ALA A 197 -3.69 3.04 0.96
C ALA A 197 -3.72 4.33 0.15
N TYR A 198 -4.78 5.11 0.39
CA TYR A 198 -4.96 6.44 -0.18
C TYR A 198 -5.36 7.44 0.88
N TRP A 199 -4.66 8.59 0.85
CA TRP A 199 -4.93 9.72 1.71
C TRP A 199 -6.23 10.43 1.31
N LEU A 200 -7.07 10.73 2.31
CA LEU A 200 -8.26 11.56 2.20
C LEU A 200 -8.05 12.94 2.85
N PRO A 201 -8.78 13.99 2.44
CA PRO A 201 -8.55 15.34 2.92
C PRO A 201 -8.80 15.52 4.42
N ASP A 202 -9.77 14.83 4.98
CA ASP A 202 -10.19 14.98 6.37
C ASP A 202 -11.00 13.76 6.89
N PRO A 203 -11.32 13.69 8.20
CA PRO A 203 -12.12 12.62 8.78
C PRO A 203 -13.53 12.49 8.21
N LEU A 204 -14.17 13.56 7.75
CA LEU A 204 -15.52 13.51 7.17
C LEU A 204 -15.50 12.79 5.82
N ALA A 205 -14.40 12.89 5.08
CA ALA A 205 -14.23 12.16 3.84
C ALA A 205 -14.19 10.63 4.06
N VAL A 206 -13.63 10.16 5.19
CA VAL A 206 -13.67 8.74 5.59
C VAL A 206 -15.10 8.28 5.84
N LEU A 207 -15.89 9.06 6.56
CA LEU A 207 -17.32 8.78 6.79
C LEU A 207 -18.11 8.82 5.49
N LYS A 208 -17.86 9.83 4.64
CA LYS A 208 -18.49 9.93 3.31
C LYS A 208 -18.23 8.70 2.43
N ALA A 209 -17.03 8.11 2.51
CA ALA A 209 -16.74 6.86 1.78
C ALA A 209 -17.65 5.72 2.24
N ALA A 210 -17.88 5.58 3.56
CA ALA A 210 -18.81 4.58 4.10
C ALA A 210 -20.26 4.85 3.66
N ASP A 211 -20.70 6.12 3.68
CA ASP A 211 -22.04 6.50 3.21
C ASP A 211 -22.26 6.18 1.73
N ILE A 212 -21.25 6.42 0.88
CA ILE A 212 -21.29 6.11 -0.55
C ILE A 212 -21.46 4.60 -0.77
N LEU A 213 -20.68 3.78 -0.07
CA LEU A 213 -20.78 2.32 -0.17
C LEU A 213 -22.13 1.81 0.34
N ALA A 214 -22.61 2.35 1.45
CA ALA A 214 -23.92 2.00 1.99
C ALA A 214 -25.06 2.39 1.03
N GLY A 215 -25.02 3.60 0.47
CA GLY A 215 -25.98 4.07 -0.52
C GLY A 215 -25.99 3.25 -1.81
N ALA A 216 -24.84 2.68 -2.17
CA ALA A 216 -24.68 1.77 -3.31
C ALA A 216 -24.99 0.29 -2.97
N MET A 217 -25.45 -0.02 -1.76
CA MET A 217 -25.69 -1.38 -1.26
C MET A 217 -24.43 -2.27 -1.29
N ARG A 218 -23.26 -1.69 -0.98
CA ARG A 218 -21.93 -2.34 -1.00
C ARG A 218 -21.26 -2.35 0.38
N THR A 219 -22.01 -2.41 1.45
CA THR A 219 -21.46 -2.48 2.82
C THR A 219 -20.67 -3.76 3.09
N ASP A 220 -20.92 -4.82 2.34
CA ASP A 220 -20.16 -6.07 2.34
C ASP A 220 -18.69 -5.87 1.91
N GLN A 221 -18.38 -4.79 1.21
CA GLN A 221 -17.02 -4.41 0.85
C GLN A 221 -16.26 -3.67 1.97
N ILE A 222 -16.96 -3.25 3.04
CA ILE A 222 -16.31 -2.66 4.22
C ILE A 222 -15.81 -3.80 5.11
N GLU A 223 -14.50 -4.02 5.15
CA GLU A 223 -13.90 -5.03 6.00
C GLU A 223 -13.71 -4.55 7.44
N ARG A 224 -13.33 -3.26 7.62
CA ARG A 224 -13.00 -2.71 8.93
C ARG A 224 -13.12 -1.19 8.95
N GLY A 225 -13.65 -0.66 10.03
CA GLY A 225 -13.79 0.79 10.26
C GLY A 225 -15.21 1.30 9.95
N PRO A 226 -15.42 2.64 10.03
CA PRO A 226 -14.42 3.66 10.39
C PRO A 226 -13.87 3.47 11.79
N GLY A 227 -12.60 3.86 12.00
CA GLY A 227 -11.93 3.76 13.29
C GLY A 227 -10.67 4.62 13.37
N ARG A 228 -10.03 4.58 14.54
CA ARG A 228 -8.76 5.27 14.79
C ARG A 228 -7.72 4.27 15.24
N HIS A 229 -6.54 4.31 14.62
CA HIS A 229 -5.35 3.62 15.10
C HIS A 229 -4.67 4.38 16.24
N GLY A 230 -4.03 3.68 17.18
CA GLY A 230 -2.98 4.27 18.01
C GLY A 230 -1.70 4.46 17.19
N ILE A 231 -1.29 3.40 16.48
CA ILE A 231 -0.22 3.45 15.48
C ILE A 231 -0.56 4.49 14.43
N SER A 232 0.40 5.33 14.05
CA SER A 232 0.25 6.41 13.09
C SER A 232 -0.79 7.48 13.42
N ASN A 233 -1.63 7.29 14.44
CA ASN A 233 -2.77 8.15 14.75
C ASN A 233 -3.80 8.26 13.60
N ALA A 234 -3.77 7.39 12.60
CA ALA A 234 -4.62 7.49 11.43
C ALA A 234 -6.09 7.16 11.73
N MET A 235 -7.02 7.94 11.20
CA MET A 235 -8.41 7.56 11.02
C MET A 235 -8.54 6.79 9.71
N PHE A 236 -9.18 5.62 9.73
CA PHE A 236 -9.15 4.65 8.66
C PHE A 236 -10.50 4.06 8.29
N LEU A 237 -10.60 3.57 7.07
CA LEU A 237 -11.63 2.68 6.55
C LEU A 237 -10.97 1.69 5.58
N TYR A 238 -11.07 0.40 5.88
CA TYR A 238 -10.56 -0.67 5.03
C TYR A 238 -11.66 -1.29 4.21
N LEU A 239 -11.43 -1.38 2.91
CA LEU A 239 -12.34 -1.92 1.94
C LEU A 239 -11.72 -3.10 1.20
N LYS A 240 -12.55 -4.02 0.74
CA LYS A 240 -12.20 -5.02 -0.26
C LYS A 240 -12.77 -4.62 -1.60
N ASP A 241 -11.93 -4.55 -2.63
CA ASP A 241 -12.39 -4.35 -3.99
C ASP A 241 -13.13 -5.61 -4.53
N PRO A 242 -13.72 -5.58 -5.74
CA PRO A 242 -14.45 -6.75 -6.28
C PRO A 242 -13.63 -8.03 -6.42
N ASP A 243 -12.31 -7.95 -6.41
CA ASP A 243 -11.37 -9.08 -6.49
C ASP A 243 -10.76 -9.47 -5.14
N GLY A 244 -11.09 -8.74 -4.07
CA GLY A 244 -10.63 -8.98 -2.71
C GLY A 244 -9.29 -8.28 -2.37
N HIS A 245 -8.77 -7.42 -3.23
CA HIS A 245 -7.64 -6.55 -2.86
C HIS A 245 -8.08 -5.58 -1.78
N ARG A 246 -7.26 -5.46 -0.72
CA ARG A 246 -7.56 -4.54 0.38
C ARG A 246 -7.01 -3.16 0.08
N ILE A 247 -7.89 -2.15 0.09
CA ILE A 247 -7.54 -0.74 0.05
C ILE A 247 -7.90 -0.07 1.37
N GLU A 248 -6.99 0.75 1.88
CA GLU A 248 -7.25 1.63 3.02
C GLU A 248 -7.51 3.05 2.53
N LEU A 249 -8.59 3.64 3.02
CA LEU A 249 -8.83 5.07 2.93
C LEU A 249 -8.55 5.70 4.29
N TYR A 250 -7.62 6.66 4.39
CA TYR A 250 -7.17 7.15 5.68
C TYR A 250 -6.81 8.64 5.68
N THR A 251 -6.70 9.20 6.88
CA THR A 251 -6.27 10.58 7.10
C THR A 251 -5.75 10.77 8.53
N SER A 252 -5.20 11.95 8.83
CA SER A 252 -4.83 12.39 10.18
C SER A 252 -3.65 11.66 10.82
N ASP A 253 -2.76 11.05 10.05
CA ASP A 253 -1.46 10.64 10.57
C ASP A 253 -0.60 11.86 10.90
N TYR A 254 0.47 11.66 11.69
CA TYR A 254 1.39 12.74 12.04
C TYR A 254 2.58 12.82 11.08
N LEU A 255 3.30 13.93 11.13
CA LEU A 255 4.52 14.15 10.36
C LEU A 255 5.76 13.80 11.19
N THR A 256 6.75 13.20 10.52
CA THR A 256 8.07 12.85 11.08
C THR A 256 9.13 13.86 10.63
N VAL A 257 8.84 15.15 10.86
CA VAL A 257 9.72 16.23 10.38
C VAL A 257 10.98 16.41 11.23
N ASP A 258 10.97 15.89 12.45
CA ASP A 258 12.12 15.93 13.33
C ASP A 258 13.10 14.82 12.97
N PRO A 259 14.37 15.13 12.58
CA PRO A 259 15.32 14.13 12.10
C PRO A 259 15.82 13.16 13.20
N ASP A 260 15.67 13.53 14.48
CA ASP A 260 16.06 12.72 15.63
C ASP A 260 14.86 12.14 16.41
N LEU A 261 13.65 12.16 15.83
CA LEU A 261 12.49 11.50 16.42
C LEU A 261 12.77 10.01 16.63
N PRO A 262 12.75 9.53 17.88
CA PRO A 262 12.96 8.12 18.16
C PRO A 262 11.76 7.28 17.70
N PRO A 263 11.98 6.03 17.27
CA PRO A 263 10.87 5.14 16.90
C PRO A 263 9.91 4.90 18.09
N VAL A 264 8.61 4.98 17.80
CA VAL A 264 7.57 4.70 18.79
C VAL A 264 7.39 3.19 18.95
N ARG A 265 7.54 2.71 20.18
CA ARG A 265 7.36 1.30 20.55
C ARG A 265 5.91 1.04 20.99
N TRP A 266 5.32 -0.02 20.45
CA TRP A 266 4.04 -0.56 20.88
C TRP A 266 4.19 -2.00 21.38
N SER A 267 3.62 -2.31 22.54
CA SER A 267 3.48 -3.71 22.95
C SER A 267 2.44 -4.42 22.09
N LEU A 268 2.72 -5.65 21.70
CA LEU A 268 1.75 -6.50 20.99
C LEU A 268 0.45 -6.66 21.78
N ASN A 269 0.55 -6.65 23.12
CA ASN A 269 -0.57 -6.80 24.05
C ASN A 269 -1.38 -5.52 24.29
N ASP A 270 -0.96 -4.36 23.74
CA ASP A 270 -1.73 -3.13 23.85
C ASP A 270 -2.80 -3.08 22.73
N PRO A 271 -4.10 -3.26 23.06
CA PRO A 271 -5.15 -3.24 22.03
C PRO A 271 -5.30 -1.88 21.35
N ARG A 272 -4.87 -0.78 22.00
CA ARG A 272 -4.97 0.57 21.47
C ARG A 272 -4.09 0.79 20.24
N ARG A 273 -3.01 0.02 20.09
CA ARG A 273 -2.10 0.14 18.94
C ARG A 273 -2.84 -0.02 17.60
N GLN A 274 -3.66 -1.05 17.48
CA GLN A 274 -4.44 -1.34 16.26
C GLN A 274 -5.76 -0.58 16.23
N THR A 275 -6.43 -0.46 17.37
CA THR A 275 -7.75 0.17 17.47
C THR A 275 -7.82 1.02 18.74
N LEU A 276 -7.52 2.32 18.59
CA LEU A 276 -7.72 3.29 19.69
C LEU A 276 -9.21 3.43 20.01
N TRP A 277 -10.04 3.47 18.95
CA TRP A 277 -11.49 3.34 19.03
C TRP A 277 -12.04 2.82 17.69
N GLY A 278 -13.22 2.21 17.71
CA GLY A 278 -13.89 1.56 16.58
C GLY A 278 -14.02 0.05 16.78
N HIS A 279 -14.36 -0.65 15.72
CA HIS A 279 -14.49 -2.11 15.76
C HIS A 279 -13.12 -2.78 15.90
N ARG A 280 -13.09 -3.90 16.64
CA ARG A 280 -11.88 -4.72 16.77
C ARG A 280 -11.43 -5.26 15.41
N THR A 281 -10.17 -5.66 15.34
CA THR A 281 -9.57 -6.17 14.13
C THR A 281 -10.14 -7.56 13.79
N PRO A 282 -10.72 -7.76 12.59
CA PRO A 282 -11.25 -9.07 12.20
C PRO A 282 -10.10 -10.05 11.90
N LYS A 283 -10.38 -11.36 11.96
CA LYS A 283 -9.38 -12.41 11.65
C LYS A 283 -8.84 -12.32 10.23
N SER A 284 -9.68 -11.93 9.27
CA SER A 284 -9.28 -11.73 7.86
C SER A 284 -8.10 -10.76 7.72
N TRP A 285 -8.02 -9.77 8.60
CA TRP A 285 -6.91 -8.80 8.67
C TRP A 285 -5.53 -9.46 8.79
N PHE A 286 -5.41 -10.54 9.54
CA PHE A 286 -4.15 -11.22 9.78
C PHE A 286 -3.89 -12.40 8.84
N LEU A 287 -4.94 -12.91 8.19
CA LEU A 287 -4.88 -14.15 7.42
C LEU A 287 -4.94 -13.91 5.90
N GLU A 288 -5.50 -12.78 5.46
CA GLU A 288 -5.76 -12.52 4.05
C GLU A 288 -4.87 -11.40 3.50
N GLY A 289 -4.28 -11.66 2.35
CA GLY A 289 -3.51 -10.70 1.58
C GLY A 289 -3.49 -11.08 0.10
N SER A 290 -3.24 -10.11 -0.76
CA SER A 290 -3.20 -10.33 -2.20
C SER A 290 -1.94 -11.09 -2.61
N VAL A 291 -2.09 -12.06 -3.50
CA VAL A 291 -1.00 -12.81 -4.12
C VAL A 291 -0.09 -11.85 -4.88
N LEU A 292 1.21 -12.05 -4.78
CA LEU A 292 2.22 -11.32 -5.56
C LEU A 292 2.67 -12.15 -6.76
N LEU A 293 3.05 -11.47 -7.83
CA LEU A 293 3.66 -12.10 -9.00
C LEU A 293 5.17 -11.86 -9.03
N ASP A 294 5.91 -12.83 -9.53
CA ASP A 294 7.31 -12.64 -9.91
C ASP A 294 7.42 -11.85 -11.23
N LEU A 295 8.63 -11.58 -11.69
CA LEU A 295 8.85 -10.87 -12.94
C LEU A 295 8.37 -11.66 -14.18
N GLU A 296 8.24 -12.97 -14.07
CA GLU A 296 7.70 -13.86 -15.13
C GLU A 296 6.18 -14.07 -15.01
N GLU A 297 5.52 -13.27 -14.14
CA GLU A 297 4.07 -13.29 -13.92
C GLU A 297 3.54 -14.57 -13.27
N ASN A 298 4.40 -15.36 -12.60
CA ASN A 298 3.98 -16.49 -11.80
C ASN A 298 3.67 -16.07 -10.35
N PRO A 299 2.69 -16.71 -9.70
CA PRO A 299 2.45 -16.48 -8.27
C PRO A 299 3.69 -16.78 -7.41
N VAL A 300 4.10 -15.83 -6.61
CA VAL A 300 5.20 -16.02 -5.65
C VAL A 300 4.74 -16.94 -4.54
N PRO A 301 5.48 -18.04 -4.25
CA PRO A 301 5.13 -18.96 -3.17
C PRO A 301 5.18 -18.28 -1.81
N THR A 302 4.17 -18.52 -0.97
CA THR A 302 4.14 -18.01 0.41
C THR A 302 4.80 -18.99 1.38
N ARG A 303 5.23 -18.45 2.52
CA ARG A 303 5.77 -19.21 3.66
C ARG A 303 5.04 -18.80 4.93
N PRO A 304 4.83 -19.73 5.87
CA PRO A 304 4.29 -19.37 7.17
C PRO A 304 5.17 -18.32 7.88
N SER A 305 4.53 -17.50 8.68
CA SER A 305 5.25 -16.55 9.54
C SER A 305 6.10 -17.27 10.56
N VAL A 306 7.27 -16.68 10.91
CA VAL A 306 8.12 -17.17 12.00
C VAL A 306 7.48 -16.95 13.38
N LEU A 307 6.62 -15.94 13.54
CA LEU A 307 5.85 -15.68 14.74
C LEU A 307 4.43 -16.22 14.55
N GLN A 308 4.07 -17.24 15.30
CA GLN A 308 2.77 -17.91 15.21
C GLN A 308 1.74 -17.27 16.13
N GLY A 309 0.47 -17.52 15.83
CA GLY A 309 -0.66 -17.07 16.61
C GLY A 309 -1.28 -15.76 16.13
N LEU A 310 -2.31 -15.33 16.84
CA LEU A 310 -3.01 -14.05 16.63
C LEU A 310 -3.00 -13.28 17.95
N PRO A 311 -2.95 -11.96 17.92
CA PRO A 311 -3.12 -11.16 19.13
C PRO A 311 -4.47 -11.46 19.82
N GLU A 312 -4.48 -11.55 21.15
CA GLU A 312 -5.68 -11.95 21.94
C GLU A 312 -6.92 -11.06 21.73
N HIS A 313 -6.72 -9.81 21.30
CA HIS A 313 -7.81 -8.85 21.07
C HIS A 313 -8.40 -8.89 19.64
N VAL A 314 -8.06 -9.91 18.86
CA VAL A 314 -8.67 -10.18 17.54
C VAL A 314 -10.08 -10.73 17.70
N THR A 315 -11.03 -10.33 16.87
CA THR A 315 -12.40 -10.83 16.85
C THR A 315 -12.70 -11.77 15.68
#